data_d953a644c29f609e164a955738a77d8b
#
_entry.id   d953a644c29f609e164a955738a77d8b
#
_cell.length_a   1.000
_cell.length_b   1.000
_cell.length_c   1.000
_cell.angle_alpha   90.00
_cell.angle_beta   90.00
_cell.angle_gamma   90.00
#
_symmetry.space_group_name_H-M   'P 1'
#
loop_
_entity.id
_entity.type
_entity.pdbx_description
1 polymer ?
#
loop_
_entity_poly.entity_id
_entity_poly.type
_entity_poly.pdbx_seq_one_letter_code
_entity_poly.pdbx_strand_id
1 'polypeptide(L)'
;RLSMREVINSVGIDIGTSTTQLIFSKLTIENMATSYTVPRISIVDTQVVYRSAIYFTPLDAESNIDSERVKTIVNDEYAKAGMKPEDLHTGAVIITGETARKDNADEVLSTLSDMAGDFVVATAGPDLESVLSARGAGTDYISNEDRKVVANIDVGGGTSNIAVFDRGDLAA
;
A
#
# COMPACT_ATOMS: atom_id res chain seq x y z
N ARG A 1 -32.35 6.96 1.53
CA ARG A 1 -31.64 5.66 1.61
C ARG A 1 -30.38 5.88 2.40
N LEU A 2 -30.24 5.17 3.52
CA LEU A 2 -29.02 5.16 4.31
C LEU A 2 -27.92 4.56 3.44
N SER A 3 -26.81 5.30 3.23
CA SER A 3 -25.60 4.73 2.67
C SER A 3 -25.14 3.62 3.62
N MET A 4 -24.90 2.42 3.09
CA MET A 4 -24.36 1.35 3.92
C MET A 4 -22.86 1.63 4.09
N ARG A 5 -22.46 1.91 5.33
CA ARG A 5 -21.07 1.96 5.74
C ARG A 5 -20.65 0.60 6.26
N GLU A 6 -19.52 0.16 5.84
CA GLU A 6 -18.91 -1.10 6.27
C GLU A 6 -17.48 -0.84 6.71
N VAL A 7 -17.04 -1.51 7.77
CA VAL A 7 -15.64 -1.46 8.22
C VAL A 7 -14.97 -2.76 7.86
N ILE A 8 -13.91 -2.66 7.08
CA ILE A 8 -13.11 -3.81 6.63
C ILE A 8 -11.69 -3.71 7.15
N ASN A 9 -11.08 -4.86 7.42
CA ASN A 9 -9.66 -4.94 7.79
C ASN A 9 -8.81 -5.06 6.53
N SER A 10 -7.70 -4.33 6.51
CA SER A 10 -6.75 -4.35 5.41
C SER A 10 -5.31 -4.46 5.91
N VAL A 11 -4.43 -4.96 5.05
CA VAL A 11 -2.98 -4.91 5.25
C VAL A 11 -2.30 -4.31 4.03
N GLY A 12 -1.30 -3.47 4.25
CA GLY A 12 -0.35 -3.02 3.24
C GLY A 12 1.03 -3.58 3.55
N ILE A 13 1.67 -4.20 2.57
CA ILE A 13 3.04 -4.73 2.67
C ILE A 13 3.87 -3.98 1.62
N ASP A 14 4.83 -3.21 2.09
CA ASP A 14 5.77 -2.49 1.24
C ASP A 14 7.15 -3.16 1.34
N ILE A 15 7.64 -3.64 0.19
CA ILE A 15 8.97 -4.24 0.04
C ILE A 15 9.79 -3.27 -0.81
N GLY A 16 10.48 -2.37 -0.12
CA GLY A 16 11.35 -1.39 -0.76
C GLY A 16 12.77 -1.90 -0.99
N THR A 17 13.60 -1.07 -1.61
CA THR A 17 15.01 -1.37 -1.89
C THR A 17 15.80 -1.70 -0.63
N SER A 18 15.59 -0.94 0.44
CA SER A 18 16.34 -1.08 1.69
C SER A 18 15.51 -1.64 2.83
N THR A 19 14.22 -1.33 2.87
CA THR A 19 13.36 -1.65 4.01
C THR A 19 12.04 -2.27 3.60
N THR A 20 11.52 -3.14 4.48
CA THR A 20 10.22 -3.76 4.38
C THR A 20 9.40 -3.40 5.60
N GLN A 21 8.15 -3.02 5.40
CA GLN A 21 7.22 -2.65 6.46
C GLN A 21 5.81 -3.13 6.16
N LEU A 22 5.05 -3.45 7.22
CA LEU A 22 3.64 -3.79 7.15
C LEU A 22 2.80 -2.79 7.93
N ILE A 23 1.62 -2.50 7.41
CA ILE A 23 0.63 -1.66 8.08
C ILE A 23 -0.73 -2.36 8.03
N PHE A 24 -1.36 -2.51 9.20
CA PHE A 24 -2.73 -3.01 9.29
C PHE A 24 -3.67 -1.85 9.58
N SER A 25 -4.77 -1.79 8.84
CA SER A 25 -5.72 -0.69 8.92
C SER A 25 -7.16 -1.19 8.93
N LYS A 26 -8.04 -0.41 9.55
CA LYS A 26 -9.49 -0.48 9.34
C LYS A 26 -9.87 0.58 8.33
N LEU A 27 -10.51 0.16 7.26
CA LEU A 27 -11.04 1.03 6.23
C LEU A 27 -12.55 1.10 6.39
N THR A 28 -13.08 2.31 6.51
CA THR A 28 -14.53 2.52 6.41
C THR A 28 -14.86 2.77 4.95
N ILE A 29 -15.64 1.89 4.37
CA ILE A 29 -16.10 2.00 2.99
C ILE A 29 -17.58 2.41 2.97
N GLU A 30 -17.93 3.21 1.98
CA GLU A 30 -19.29 3.67 1.75
C GLU A 30 -19.68 3.46 0.29
N ASN A 31 -20.84 2.87 0.09
CA ASN A 31 -21.41 2.73 -1.25
C ASN A 31 -22.22 3.99 -1.61
N MET A 32 -21.68 4.79 -2.49
CA MET A 32 -22.24 6.07 -2.96
C MET A 32 -23.28 5.90 -4.06
N ALA A 33 -23.92 4.72 -4.18
CA ALA A 33 -24.92 4.47 -5.22
C ALA A 33 -26.15 5.37 -5.03
N THR A 34 -26.47 6.15 -6.06
CA THR A 34 -27.77 6.76 -6.22
C THR A 34 -28.63 5.89 -7.15
N SER A 35 -29.96 6.12 -7.18
CA SER A 35 -30.88 5.34 -8.03
C SER A 35 -30.58 5.46 -9.55
N TYR A 36 -29.68 6.35 -9.93
CA TYR A 36 -29.36 6.69 -11.32
C TYR A 36 -27.87 6.60 -11.67
N THR A 37 -27.00 6.20 -10.72
CA THR A 37 -25.54 6.10 -10.94
C THR A 37 -25.04 4.70 -10.67
N VAL A 38 -23.97 4.33 -11.38
CA VAL A 38 -23.25 3.09 -11.13
C VAL A 38 -22.76 3.08 -9.66
N PRO A 39 -22.94 1.96 -8.92
CA PRO A 39 -22.41 1.85 -7.57
C PRO A 39 -20.92 2.18 -7.53
N ARG A 40 -20.54 3.12 -6.68
CA ARG A 40 -19.15 3.49 -6.45
C ARG A 40 -18.83 3.31 -4.98
N ILE A 41 -17.93 2.37 -4.71
CA ILE A 41 -17.39 2.17 -3.36
C ILE A 41 -16.25 3.18 -3.17
N SER A 42 -16.31 3.90 -2.06
CA SER A 42 -15.27 4.86 -1.67
C SER A 42 -14.80 4.58 -0.26
N ILE A 43 -13.50 4.71 -0.02
CA ILE A 43 -12.93 4.70 1.33
C ILE A 43 -13.18 6.10 1.90
N VAL A 44 -13.95 6.18 2.99
CA VAL A 44 -14.32 7.44 3.64
C VAL A 44 -13.56 7.69 4.94
N ASP A 45 -12.93 6.66 5.50
CA ASP A 45 -12.06 6.77 6.67
C ASP A 45 -11.02 5.65 6.68
N THR A 46 -9.84 5.95 7.22
CA THR A 46 -8.74 5.00 7.37
C THR A 46 -8.13 5.13 8.75
N GLN A 47 -8.19 4.08 9.53
CA GLN A 47 -7.58 3.98 10.84
C GLN A 47 -6.45 2.96 10.83
N VAL A 48 -5.21 3.39 11.02
CA VAL A 48 -4.07 2.49 11.22
C VAL A 48 -4.20 1.86 12.61
N VAL A 49 -4.28 0.52 12.66
CA VAL A 49 -4.43 -0.23 13.92
C VAL A 49 -3.12 -0.85 14.39
N TYR A 50 -2.21 -1.12 13.46
CA TYR A 50 -0.89 -1.65 13.78
C TYR A 50 0.13 -1.25 12.70
N ARG A 51 1.34 -0.91 13.13
CA ARG A 51 2.51 -0.73 12.26
C ARG A 51 3.59 -1.71 12.70
N SER A 52 4.16 -2.45 11.77
CA SER A 52 5.30 -3.32 12.05
C SER A 52 6.54 -2.51 12.43
N ALA A 53 7.52 -3.19 12.97
CA ALA A 53 8.90 -2.69 12.92
C ALA A 53 9.33 -2.48 11.45
N ILE A 54 10.34 -1.64 11.25
CA ILE A 54 10.98 -1.49 9.94
C ILE A 54 12.08 -2.55 9.87
N TYR A 55 11.96 -3.45 8.91
CA TYR A 55 12.93 -4.49 8.62
C TYR A 55 13.83 -4.08 7.47
N PHE A 56 15.08 -4.50 7.48
CA PHE A 56 15.85 -4.49 6.23
C PHE A 56 15.25 -5.51 5.28
N THR A 57 15.08 -5.13 4.01
CA THR A 57 14.58 -6.05 2.99
C THR A 57 15.53 -7.25 2.87
N PRO A 58 15.05 -8.48 3.16
CA PRO A 58 15.92 -9.65 3.11
C PRO A 58 16.35 -9.94 1.68
N LEU A 59 17.64 -10.15 1.49
CA LEU A 59 18.23 -10.57 0.22
C LEU A 59 18.98 -11.88 0.41
N ASP A 60 18.99 -12.71 -0.63
CA ASP A 60 19.80 -13.91 -0.71
C ASP A 60 21.27 -13.61 -1.11
N ALA A 61 22.09 -14.66 -1.29
CA ALA A 61 23.50 -14.51 -1.64
C ALA A 61 23.71 -13.93 -3.06
N GLU A 62 22.74 -14.07 -3.93
CA GLU A 62 22.70 -13.53 -5.30
C GLU A 62 22.11 -12.12 -5.37
N SER A 63 21.76 -11.54 -4.22
CA SER A 63 21.11 -10.24 -4.09
C SER A 63 19.68 -10.19 -4.64
N ASN A 64 18.99 -11.33 -4.76
CA ASN A 64 17.57 -11.39 -4.98
C ASN A 64 16.80 -11.23 -3.67
N ILE A 65 15.49 -10.97 -3.75
CA ILE A 65 14.64 -10.93 -2.56
C ILE A 65 14.53 -12.36 -1.99
N ASP A 66 14.87 -12.52 -0.72
CA ASP A 66 14.67 -13.79 -0.01
C ASP A 66 13.19 -13.94 0.36
N SER A 67 12.43 -14.62 -0.49
CA SER A 67 10.98 -14.78 -0.36
C SER A 67 10.57 -15.50 0.93
N GLU A 68 11.35 -16.49 1.37
CA GLU A 68 11.05 -17.24 2.60
C GLU A 68 11.28 -16.39 3.87
N ARG A 69 12.29 -15.55 3.87
CA ARG A 69 12.53 -14.61 4.99
C ARG A 69 11.48 -13.50 5.00
N VAL A 70 11.08 -12.97 3.85
CA VAL A 70 9.96 -12.02 3.76
C VAL A 70 8.69 -12.66 4.30
N LYS A 71 8.37 -13.88 3.90
CA LYS A 71 7.22 -14.64 4.40
C LYS A 71 7.25 -14.83 5.91
N THR A 72 8.43 -15.13 6.46
CA THR A 72 8.61 -15.26 7.91
C THR A 72 8.30 -13.93 8.62
N ILE A 73 8.83 -12.81 8.12
CA ILE A 73 8.56 -11.48 8.68
C ILE A 73 7.06 -11.19 8.65
N VAL A 74 6.40 -11.46 7.53
CA VAL A 74 4.95 -11.24 7.37
C VAL A 74 4.16 -12.05 8.39
N ASN A 75 4.44 -13.34 8.53
CA ASN A 75 3.78 -14.22 9.51
C ASN A 75 3.98 -13.73 10.96
N ASP A 76 5.21 -13.35 11.31
CA ASP A 76 5.53 -12.84 12.64
C ASP A 76 4.77 -11.53 12.94
N GLU A 77 4.65 -10.65 11.95
CA GLU A 77 3.92 -9.40 12.12
C GLU A 77 2.40 -9.61 12.20
N TYR A 78 1.83 -10.59 11.49
CA TYR A 78 0.43 -11.00 11.68
C TYR A 78 0.19 -11.45 13.12
N ALA A 79 1.07 -12.30 13.65
CA ALA A 79 0.96 -12.76 15.03
C ALA A 79 1.06 -11.62 16.05
N LYS A 80 2.00 -10.68 15.85
CA LYS A 80 2.16 -9.51 16.71
C LYS A 80 0.97 -8.56 16.64
N ALA A 81 0.39 -8.38 15.46
CA ALA A 81 -0.82 -7.57 15.26
C ALA A 81 -2.08 -8.24 15.85
N GLY A 82 -1.98 -9.51 16.25
CA GLY A 82 -3.13 -10.30 16.71
C GLY A 82 -4.16 -10.56 15.61
N MET A 83 -3.69 -10.59 14.36
CA MET A 83 -4.52 -10.83 13.18
C MET A 83 -4.15 -12.14 12.52
N LYS A 84 -5.13 -12.72 11.83
CA LYS A 84 -4.95 -13.88 10.96
C LYS A 84 -5.28 -13.50 9.53
N PRO A 85 -4.76 -14.24 8.54
CA PRO A 85 -5.13 -14.01 7.14
C PRO A 85 -6.64 -13.96 6.89
N GLU A 86 -7.40 -14.80 7.60
CA GLU A 86 -8.86 -14.89 7.46
C GLU A 86 -9.61 -13.64 8.01
N ASP A 87 -8.95 -12.85 8.86
CA ASP A 87 -9.53 -11.62 9.42
C ASP A 87 -9.44 -10.44 8.44
N LEU A 88 -8.68 -10.60 7.35
CA LEU A 88 -8.47 -9.57 6.35
C LEU A 88 -9.45 -9.69 5.21
N HIS A 89 -10.01 -8.55 4.82
CA HIS A 89 -10.96 -8.44 3.72
C HIS A 89 -10.28 -8.00 2.43
N THR A 90 -9.16 -7.26 2.57
CA THR A 90 -8.38 -6.76 1.43
C THR A 90 -6.95 -6.47 1.85
N GLY A 91 -6.08 -6.31 0.88
CA GLY A 91 -4.71 -5.91 1.11
C GLY A 91 -3.98 -5.49 -0.16
N ALA A 92 -2.79 -4.98 0.02
CA ALA A 92 -1.89 -4.69 -1.09
C ALA A 92 -0.47 -5.12 -0.73
N VAL A 93 0.19 -5.79 -1.66
CA VAL A 93 1.63 -6.04 -1.63
C VAL A 93 2.26 -5.25 -2.75
N ILE A 94 3.19 -4.38 -2.42
CA ILE A 94 3.88 -3.53 -3.38
C ILE A 94 5.38 -3.74 -3.24
N ILE A 95 6.06 -4.00 -4.36
CA ILE A 95 7.52 -3.99 -4.44
C ILE A 95 7.92 -2.71 -5.16
N THR A 96 8.80 -1.93 -4.54
CA THR A 96 9.19 -0.59 -5.01
C THR A 96 10.68 -0.44 -5.21
N GLY A 97 11.09 0.63 -5.90
CA GLY A 97 12.48 0.99 -6.14
C GLY A 97 13.26 -0.06 -6.96
N GLU A 98 14.56 -0.18 -6.67
CA GLU A 98 15.43 -1.15 -7.34
C GLU A 98 15.01 -2.62 -7.09
N THR A 99 14.34 -2.88 -5.97
CA THR A 99 13.82 -4.21 -5.63
C THR A 99 12.74 -4.67 -6.61
N ALA A 100 11.96 -3.75 -7.19
CA ALA A 100 10.97 -4.05 -8.21
C ALA A 100 11.59 -4.58 -9.53
N ARG A 101 12.88 -4.37 -9.74
CA ARG A 101 13.63 -4.86 -10.92
C ARG A 101 14.33 -6.20 -10.70
N LYS A 102 14.18 -6.79 -9.50
CA LYS A 102 14.75 -8.11 -9.22
C LYS A 102 14.04 -9.17 -10.02
N ASP A 103 14.81 -10.14 -10.50
CA ASP A 103 14.29 -11.23 -11.37
C ASP A 103 13.22 -12.07 -10.67
N ASN A 104 13.26 -12.15 -9.34
CA ASN A 104 12.31 -12.92 -8.55
C ASN A 104 11.19 -12.10 -7.90
N ALA A 105 11.01 -10.83 -8.26
CA ALA A 105 9.96 -9.97 -7.67
C ALA A 105 8.56 -10.60 -7.83
N ASP A 106 8.26 -11.14 -9.01
CA ASP A 106 6.98 -11.80 -9.29
C ASP A 106 6.78 -13.08 -8.45
N GLU A 107 7.85 -13.82 -8.17
CA GLU A 107 7.80 -14.98 -7.28
C GLU A 107 7.46 -14.59 -5.85
N VAL A 108 8.09 -13.53 -5.35
CA VAL A 108 7.83 -12.97 -4.00
C VAL A 108 6.37 -12.52 -3.90
N LEU A 109 5.87 -11.81 -4.90
CA LEU A 109 4.49 -11.37 -4.96
C LEU A 109 3.52 -12.55 -4.95
N SER A 110 3.80 -13.59 -5.74
CA SER A 110 3.01 -14.82 -5.76
C SER A 110 3.00 -15.51 -4.39
N THR A 111 4.17 -15.62 -3.75
CA THR A 111 4.29 -16.24 -2.42
C THR A 111 3.49 -15.49 -1.36
N LEU A 112 3.41 -14.17 -1.43
CA LEU A 112 2.68 -13.35 -0.47
C LEU A 112 1.19 -13.26 -0.78
N SER A 113 0.78 -13.39 -2.04
CA SER A 113 -0.63 -13.37 -2.42
C SER A 113 -1.42 -14.52 -1.79
N ASP A 114 -0.78 -15.65 -1.54
CA ASP A 114 -1.39 -16.82 -0.88
C ASP A 114 -1.64 -16.58 0.63
N MET A 115 -1.08 -15.51 1.19
CA MET A 115 -1.13 -15.27 2.64
C MET A 115 -2.31 -14.44 3.10
N ALA A 116 -3.02 -13.79 2.22
CA ALA A 116 -4.19 -13.00 2.62
C ALA A 116 -5.13 -12.68 1.46
N GLY A 117 -6.23 -13.38 1.37
CA GLY A 117 -7.45 -13.02 0.64
C GLY A 117 -7.27 -12.35 -0.73
N ASP A 118 -8.19 -11.49 -1.09
CA ASP A 118 -8.15 -10.72 -2.34
C ASP A 118 -7.14 -9.58 -2.28
N PHE A 119 -5.86 -9.90 -2.45
CA PHE A 119 -4.78 -8.92 -2.49
C PHE A 119 -4.63 -8.27 -3.86
N VAL A 120 -4.38 -6.97 -3.84
CA VAL A 120 -3.75 -6.29 -4.97
C VAL A 120 -2.25 -6.46 -4.86
N VAL A 121 -1.67 -7.08 -5.88
CA VAL A 121 -0.24 -7.41 -5.94
C VAL A 121 0.35 -6.63 -7.10
N ALA A 122 1.36 -5.81 -6.86
CA ALA A 122 1.94 -4.98 -7.90
C ALA A 122 3.43 -4.70 -7.67
N THR A 123 4.17 -4.58 -8.78
CA THR A 123 5.42 -3.84 -8.80
C THR A 123 5.10 -2.39 -9.18
N ALA A 124 5.57 -1.44 -8.39
CA ALA A 124 5.41 -0.02 -8.69
C ALA A 124 6.68 0.51 -9.36
N GLY A 125 6.56 0.91 -10.61
CA GLY A 125 7.57 1.76 -11.25
C GLY A 125 7.62 3.14 -10.60
N PRO A 126 8.67 3.96 -10.87
CA PRO A 126 8.85 5.26 -10.21
C PRO A 126 7.64 6.20 -10.31
N ASP A 127 6.98 6.23 -11.45
CA ASP A 127 5.82 7.11 -11.68
C ASP A 127 4.63 6.68 -10.82
N LEU A 128 4.32 5.39 -10.76
CA LEU A 128 3.25 4.87 -9.93
C LEU A 128 3.58 5.01 -8.45
N GLU A 129 4.81 4.73 -8.06
CA GLU A 129 5.29 4.86 -6.68
C GLU A 129 5.12 6.29 -6.16
N SER A 130 5.52 7.30 -6.96
CA SER A 130 5.38 8.72 -6.60
C SER A 130 3.91 9.12 -6.39
N VAL A 131 3.02 8.67 -7.26
CA VAL A 131 1.58 8.97 -7.17
C VAL A 131 0.94 8.28 -5.97
N LEU A 132 1.26 7.00 -5.72
CA LEU A 132 0.72 6.25 -4.59
C LEU A 132 1.20 6.84 -3.25
N SER A 133 2.48 7.18 -3.14
CA SER A 133 3.06 7.85 -1.96
C SER A 133 2.37 9.19 -1.69
N ALA A 134 2.22 10.02 -2.72
CA ALA A 134 1.57 11.31 -2.59
C ALA A 134 0.09 11.21 -2.16
N ARG A 135 -0.67 10.29 -2.75
CA ARG A 135 -2.06 10.04 -2.36
C ARG A 135 -2.16 9.46 -0.94
N GLY A 136 -1.25 8.55 -0.58
CA GLY A 136 -1.16 8.01 0.77
C GLY A 136 -0.86 9.08 1.83
N ALA A 137 -0.08 10.10 1.48
CA ALA A 137 0.19 11.28 2.31
C ALA A 137 -0.95 12.32 2.30
N GLY A 138 -1.98 12.15 1.46
CA GLY A 138 -3.09 13.09 1.32
C GLY A 138 -2.75 14.36 0.53
N THR A 139 -1.70 14.31 -0.28
CA THR A 139 -1.22 15.49 -1.04
C THR A 139 -2.24 16.01 -2.04
N ASP A 140 -2.94 15.12 -2.74
CA ASP A 140 -4.02 15.45 -3.66
C ASP A 140 -5.20 16.11 -2.94
N TYR A 141 -5.57 15.59 -1.77
CA TYR A 141 -6.62 16.16 -0.93
C TYR A 141 -6.26 17.57 -0.44
N ILE A 142 -5.06 17.75 0.12
CA ILE A 142 -4.58 19.06 0.59
C ILE A 142 -4.52 20.07 -0.57
N SER A 143 -4.02 19.65 -1.72
CA SER A 143 -3.96 20.48 -2.93
C SER A 143 -5.36 20.95 -3.37
N ASN A 144 -6.35 20.06 -3.32
CA ASN A 144 -7.73 20.39 -3.68
C ASN A 144 -8.40 21.32 -2.66
N GLU A 145 -8.32 21.01 -1.37
CA GLU A 145 -8.96 21.80 -0.31
C GLU A 145 -8.39 23.21 -0.22
N ASP A 146 -7.07 23.34 -0.26
CA ASP A 146 -6.36 24.60 -0.17
C ASP A 146 -6.31 25.38 -1.51
N ARG A 147 -6.72 24.74 -2.61
CA ARG A 147 -6.61 25.25 -3.98
C ARG A 147 -5.20 25.71 -4.33
N LYS A 148 -4.21 24.91 -3.98
CA LYS A 148 -2.79 25.20 -4.15
C LYS A 148 -2.08 24.10 -4.93
N VAL A 149 -0.92 24.45 -5.47
CA VAL A 149 0.05 23.47 -5.93
C VAL A 149 0.79 22.90 -4.72
N VAL A 150 0.75 21.57 -4.58
CA VAL A 150 1.40 20.85 -3.49
C VAL A 150 2.25 19.74 -4.06
N ALA A 151 3.48 19.59 -3.57
CA ALA A 151 4.38 18.51 -3.94
C ALA A 151 4.57 17.53 -2.79
N ASN A 152 4.61 16.25 -3.11
CA ASN A 152 5.08 15.19 -2.24
C ASN A 152 6.49 14.81 -2.67
N ILE A 153 7.39 14.70 -1.71
CA ILE A 153 8.77 14.23 -1.94
C ILE A 153 8.95 12.99 -1.07
N ASP A 154 9.08 11.85 -1.73
CA ASP A 154 9.32 10.56 -1.09
C ASP A 154 10.78 10.15 -1.30
N VAL A 155 11.52 10.02 -0.21
CA VAL A 155 12.93 9.66 -0.20
C VAL A 155 13.08 8.25 0.35
N GLY A 156 13.29 7.29 -0.56
CA GLY A 156 13.53 5.90 -0.23
C GLY A 156 15.01 5.55 -0.07
N GLY A 157 15.30 4.25 0.09
CA GLY A 157 16.66 3.75 0.26
C GLY A 157 17.54 3.80 -0.99
N GLY A 158 16.96 3.91 -2.18
CA GLY A 158 17.70 3.94 -3.45
C GLY A 158 17.20 4.99 -4.45
N THR A 159 16.01 5.57 -4.20
CA THR A 159 15.37 6.53 -5.11
C THR A 159 14.72 7.66 -4.34
N SER A 160 14.48 8.77 -5.05
CA SER A 160 13.62 9.85 -4.57
C SER A 160 12.56 10.13 -5.62
N ASN A 161 11.31 10.09 -5.22
CA ASN A 161 10.15 10.24 -6.08
C ASN A 161 9.41 11.52 -5.73
N ILE A 162 8.99 12.26 -6.74
CA ILE A 162 8.28 13.52 -6.56
C ILE A 162 6.98 13.46 -7.37
N ALA A 163 5.86 13.81 -6.73
CA ALA A 163 4.60 14.02 -7.40
C ALA A 163 4.05 15.39 -7.05
N VAL A 164 3.53 16.09 -8.05
CA VAL A 164 2.98 17.44 -7.90
C VAL A 164 1.49 17.42 -8.24
N PHE A 165 0.69 18.00 -7.39
CA PHE A 165 -0.75 18.18 -7.60
C PHE A 165 -1.09 19.67 -7.67
N ASP A 166 -1.94 20.05 -8.61
CA ASP A 166 -2.54 21.37 -8.72
C ASP A 166 -4.05 21.26 -8.54
N ARG A 167 -4.56 21.80 -7.44
CA ARG A 167 -6.01 21.78 -7.11
C ARG A 167 -6.63 20.37 -7.14
N GLY A 168 -5.86 19.38 -6.71
CA GLY A 168 -6.28 17.99 -6.64
C GLY A 168 -5.94 17.14 -7.86
N ASP A 169 -5.56 17.75 -8.99
CA ASP A 169 -5.17 17.05 -10.20
C ASP A 169 -3.65 16.81 -10.24
N LEU A 170 -3.24 15.61 -10.68
CA LEU A 170 -1.83 15.29 -10.88
C LEU A 170 -1.27 16.17 -12.01
N ALA A 171 -0.25 16.96 -11.72
CA ALA A 171 0.40 17.88 -12.65
C ALA A 171 1.77 17.36 -13.14
N ALA A 172 2.52 16.64 -12.30
CA ALA A 172 3.79 16.00 -12.62
C ALA A 172 4.14 14.91 -11.61
#